data_d85612d86cca031306e5f757a98b0e96
#
_entry.id   d85612d86cca031306e5f757a98b0e96
#
_cell.length_a   1.000
_cell.length_b   1.000
_cell.length_c   1.000
_cell.angle_alpha   90.00
_cell.angle_beta   90.00
_cell.angle_gamma   90.00
#
_symmetry.space_group_name_H-M   'P 1'
#
loop_
_entity.id
_entity.type
_entity.pdbx_description
1 polymer ?
#
loop_
_entity_poly.entity_id
_entity_poly.type
_entity_poly.pdbx_seq_one_letter_code
_entity_poly.pdbx_strand_id
1 'polypeptide(L)'
;MKLKFHTLDVFTNRKFAGNQLAVVLGADHLSTEQMQTITKEFNLSETTFVMKPDDPTNTAKMRIFFPGGEMPFAGHPTLGTAVLLGELLNLTEIRFELKAGLTPVKLSPHGAGIFTAPVVPFHVDVKLPNIEDTARALNLEPSDIGFDNHTLAMLQGGPSFFYVPVKTRAALEKSQVRQPYWENLLAPLGGSTDAAYLYTRGGDAAQTSFRARMYAPSGGIPEDPATGSATALLAAQLLKAEQPKDGTHVWHLEQGYEMGRPSDLQLEADIESGKLKAVRVGGQAVRVMSGEIEL
;
A
#
# COMPACT_ATOMS: atom_id res chain seq x y z
N MET A 1 25.47 11.70 -17.09
CA MET A 1 25.45 10.29 -16.60
C MET A 1 24.17 9.66 -17.09
N LYS A 2 24.17 8.34 -17.44
CA LYS A 2 22.94 7.65 -17.85
C LYS A 2 22.57 6.60 -16.80
N LEU A 3 21.31 6.58 -16.40
CA LEU A 3 20.77 5.58 -15.48
C LEU A 3 19.63 4.82 -16.16
N LYS A 4 19.63 3.50 -16.04
CA LYS A 4 18.54 2.66 -16.53
C LYS A 4 17.34 2.79 -15.59
N PHE A 5 16.13 2.84 -16.18
CA PHE A 5 14.89 2.75 -15.42
C PHE A 5 13.93 1.74 -16.04
N HIS A 6 13.04 1.27 -15.22
CA HIS A 6 11.87 0.48 -15.61
C HIS A 6 10.63 1.07 -14.97
N THR A 7 9.48 0.95 -15.64
CA THR A 7 8.19 1.15 -14.97
C THR A 7 7.44 -0.17 -14.89
N LEU A 8 6.75 -0.34 -13.79
CA LEU A 8 5.91 -1.51 -13.52
C LEU A 8 4.51 -1.08 -13.13
N ASP A 9 3.56 -1.98 -13.37
CA ASP A 9 2.27 -1.96 -12.73
C ASP A 9 2.26 -3.06 -11.66
N VAL A 10 1.97 -2.67 -10.41
CA VAL A 10 2.09 -3.53 -9.23
C VAL A 10 0.72 -3.88 -8.67
N PHE A 11 0.58 -5.05 -8.07
CA PHE A 11 -0.67 -5.68 -7.65
C PHE A 11 -1.61 -5.98 -8.82
N THR A 12 -1.01 -6.39 -9.93
CA THR A 12 -1.74 -6.81 -11.13
C THR A 12 -0.91 -7.79 -11.97
N ASN A 13 -1.57 -8.62 -12.74
CA ASN A 13 -0.95 -9.50 -13.73
C ASN A 13 -1.08 -8.96 -15.17
N ARG A 14 -1.60 -7.76 -15.36
CA ARG A 14 -1.81 -7.12 -16.66
C ARG A 14 -1.31 -5.69 -16.70
N LYS A 15 -0.78 -5.27 -17.83
CA LYS A 15 -0.34 -3.88 -18.06
C LYS A 15 -1.53 -2.92 -18.03
N PHE A 16 -1.27 -1.69 -17.60
CA PHE A 16 -2.22 -0.58 -17.53
C PHE A 16 -3.34 -0.77 -16.50
N ALA A 17 -3.04 -1.57 -15.46
CA ALA A 17 -3.82 -1.78 -14.26
C ALA A 17 -2.90 -1.67 -13.05
N GLY A 18 -3.37 -1.93 -11.83
CA GLY A 18 -2.50 -1.91 -10.64
C GLY A 18 -1.93 -0.54 -10.30
N ASN A 19 -0.97 -0.50 -9.40
CA ASN A 19 -0.28 0.71 -8.96
C ASN A 19 1.03 0.93 -9.73
N GLN A 20 1.22 2.13 -10.25
CA GLN A 20 2.36 2.48 -11.09
C GLN A 20 3.61 2.70 -10.23
N LEU A 21 4.73 2.19 -10.71
CA LEU A 21 6.03 2.30 -10.06
C LEU A 21 7.12 2.61 -11.09
N ALA A 22 7.98 3.57 -10.79
CA ALA A 22 9.26 3.72 -11.47
C ALA A 22 10.39 3.11 -10.63
N VAL A 23 11.31 2.39 -11.27
CA VAL A 23 12.50 1.77 -10.64
C VAL A 23 13.74 2.26 -11.37
N VAL A 24 14.58 3.02 -10.68
CA VAL A 24 15.86 3.54 -11.20
C VAL A 24 16.99 2.68 -10.66
N LEU A 25 17.80 2.11 -11.55
CA LEU A 25 18.90 1.21 -11.21
C LEU A 25 20.24 1.94 -11.16
N GLY A 26 21.13 1.53 -10.21
CA GLY A 26 22.48 2.07 -10.09
C GLY A 26 22.52 3.50 -9.56
N ALA A 27 21.63 3.82 -8.63
CA ALA A 27 21.43 5.16 -8.11
C ALA A 27 22.42 5.60 -7.01
N ASP A 28 23.54 4.89 -6.84
CA ASP A 28 24.54 5.09 -5.77
C ASP A 28 25.12 6.50 -5.71
N HIS A 29 25.16 7.19 -6.84
CA HIS A 29 25.78 8.51 -6.97
C HIS A 29 24.77 9.67 -6.93
N LEU A 30 23.48 9.39 -6.78
CA LEU A 30 22.47 10.41 -6.72
C LEU A 30 22.34 11.02 -5.34
N SER A 31 22.23 12.35 -5.29
CA SER A 31 21.83 13.05 -4.06
C SER A 31 20.34 12.86 -3.78
N THR A 32 19.92 13.13 -2.55
CA THR A 32 18.51 13.10 -2.16
C THR A 32 17.67 14.05 -3.01
N GLU A 33 18.18 15.24 -3.31
CA GLU A 33 17.51 16.26 -4.14
C GLU A 33 17.35 15.78 -5.59
N GLN A 34 18.37 15.11 -6.14
CA GLN A 34 18.27 14.53 -7.48
C GLN A 34 17.24 13.41 -7.53
N MET A 35 17.21 12.50 -6.54
CA MET A 35 16.21 11.45 -6.44
C MET A 35 14.79 12.05 -6.36
N GLN A 36 14.59 13.10 -5.55
CA GLN A 36 13.32 13.78 -5.43
C GLN A 36 12.91 14.48 -6.75
N THR A 37 13.84 15.09 -7.46
CA THR A 37 13.58 15.74 -8.76
C THR A 37 13.17 14.71 -9.82
N ILE A 38 13.88 13.60 -9.91
CA ILE A 38 13.57 12.48 -10.82
C ILE A 38 12.18 11.90 -10.49
N THR A 39 11.84 11.77 -9.22
CA THR A 39 10.51 11.29 -8.79
C THR A 39 9.40 12.21 -9.27
N LYS A 40 9.60 13.53 -9.16
CA LYS A 40 8.64 14.53 -9.66
C LYS A 40 8.51 14.49 -11.19
N GLU A 41 9.61 14.24 -11.90
CA GLU A 41 9.62 14.12 -13.36
C GLU A 41 8.83 12.89 -13.83
N PHE A 42 9.00 11.74 -13.16
CA PHE A 42 8.17 10.56 -13.45
C PHE A 42 6.68 10.80 -13.14
N ASN A 43 6.39 11.57 -12.09
CA ASN A 43 5.03 11.88 -11.65
C ASN A 43 4.12 10.66 -11.51
N LEU A 44 4.70 9.54 -11.08
CA LEU A 44 4.00 8.31 -10.68
C LEU A 44 3.78 8.33 -9.16
N SER A 45 2.97 7.38 -8.66
CA SER A 45 2.71 7.25 -7.22
C SER A 45 4.00 7.23 -6.43
N GLU A 46 4.95 6.36 -6.81
CA GLU A 46 6.29 6.31 -6.23
C GLU A 46 7.38 5.98 -7.27
N THR A 47 8.61 6.32 -6.88
CA THR A 47 9.84 5.96 -7.58
C THR A 47 10.79 5.31 -6.58
N THR A 48 11.38 4.18 -6.93
CA THR A 48 12.43 3.53 -6.16
C THR A 48 13.79 3.73 -6.81
N PHE A 49 14.79 3.92 -5.95
CA PHE A 49 16.19 4.06 -6.34
C PHE A 49 16.97 2.88 -5.77
N VAL A 50 17.44 2.01 -6.67
CA VAL A 50 18.17 0.78 -6.33
C VAL A 50 19.65 1.09 -6.31
N MET A 51 20.30 0.78 -5.19
CA MET A 51 21.69 1.03 -4.89
C MET A 51 22.39 -0.26 -4.46
N LYS A 52 23.71 -0.24 -4.41
CA LYS A 52 24.47 -1.34 -3.80
C LYS A 52 24.09 -1.50 -2.33
N PRO A 53 23.99 -2.74 -1.84
CA PRO A 53 23.72 -2.96 -0.41
C PRO A 53 24.92 -2.54 0.44
N ASP A 54 24.66 -2.10 1.66
CA ASP A 54 25.70 -1.83 2.65
C ASP A 54 26.31 -3.16 3.17
N ASP A 55 25.46 -4.19 3.36
CA ASP A 55 25.85 -5.56 3.67
C ASP A 55 25.79 -6.42 2.37
N PRO A 56 26.92 -6.98 1.90
CA PRO A 56 26.96 -7.76 0.66
C PRO A 56 26.13 -9.07 0.70
N THR A 57 25.63 -9.49 1.86
CA THR A 57 24.70 -10.63 1.97
C THR A 57 23.26 -10.25 1.58
N ASN A 58 22.94 -8.97 1.48
CA ASN A 58 21.66 -8.47 0.99
C ASN A 58 21.69 -8.26 -0.52
N THR A 59 20.52 -8.18 -1.14
CA THR A 59 20.41 -8.04 -2.59
C THR A 59 20.65 -6.60 -3.04
N ALA A 60 20.06 -5.64 -2.36
CA ALA A 60 20.18 -4.22 -2.70
C ALA A 60 19.77 -3.33 -1.52
N LYS A 61 20.31 -2.13 -1.49
CA LYS A 61 19.78 -1.00 -0.75
C LYS A 61 18.78 -0.27 -1.64
N MET A 62 17.65 0.15 -1.07
CA MET A 62 16.60 0.82 -1.83
C MET A 62 16.05 2.02 -1.06
N ARG A 63 15.89 3.14 -1.76
CA ARG A 63 15.20 4.32 -1.26
C ARG A 63 13.91 4.51 -2.04
N ILE A 64 12.87 4.97 -1.36
CA ILE A 64 11.51 5.10 -1.91
C ILE A 64 11.09 6.56 -1.80
N PHE A 65 10.67 7.14 -2.90
CA PHE A 65 10.20 8.52 -2.98
C PHE A 65 8.82 8.58 -3.62
N PHE A 66 7.98 9.48 -3.10
CA PHE A 66 6.75 9.95 -3.75
C PHE A 66 6.91 11.43 -4.12
N PRO A 67 6.04 12.06 -4.90
CA PRO A 67 6.19 13.45 -5.29
C PRO A 67 6.38 14.44 -4.14
N GLY A 68 5.84 14.13 -2.94
CA GLY A 68 5.93 14.96 -1.74
C GLY A 68 7.19 14.72 -0.88
N GLY A 69 7.93 13.61 -1.03
CA GLY A 69 9.10 13.33 -0.20
C GLY A 69 9.59 11.88 -0.22
N GLU A 70 10.48 11.55 0.72
CA GLU A 70 11.00 10.20 0.91
C GLU A 70 10.20 9.44 1.96
N MET A 71 9.92 8.16 1.69
CA MET A 71 9.24 7.24 2.58
C MET A 71 10.20 6.18 3.15
N PRO A 72 10.10 5.84 4.44
CA PRO A 72 10.93 4.79 5.02
C PRO A 72 10.57 3.39 4.53
N PHE A 73 9.31 3.19 4.13
CA PHE A 73 8.76 1.94 3.62
C PHE A 73 7.47 2.21 2.84
N ALA A 74 7.26 1.48 1.74
CA ALA A 74 5.99 1.42 1.03
C ALA A 74 5.81 0.03 0.39
N GLY A 75 4.59 -0.51 0.42
CA GLY A 75 4.32 -1.90 0.04
C GLY A 75 4.50 -2.19 -1.45
N HIS A 76 3.79 -1.43 -2.32
CA HIS A 76 3.87 -1.70 -3.76
C HIS A 76 5.26 -1.40 -4.36
N PRO A 77 6.01 -0.35 -3.94
CA PRO A 77 7.37 -0.16 -4.41
C PRO A 77 8.31 -1.31 -4.05
N THR A 78 8.15 -1.83 -2.83
CA THR A 78 8.95 -2.98 -2.35
C THR A 78 8.65 -4.23 -3.17
N LEU A 79 7.38 -4.55 -3.39
CA LEU A 79 6.97 -5.70 -4.18
C LEU A 79 7.40 -5.58 -5.65
N GLY A 80 7.09 -4.45 -6.29
CA GLY A 80 7.38 -4.24 -7.70
C GLY A 80 8.89 -4.25 -8.00
N THR A 81 9.70 -3.60 -7.16
CA THR A 81 11.16 -3.62 -7.31
C THR A 81 11.72 -5.03 -7.07
N ALA A 82 11.16 -5.78 -6.11
CA ALA A 82 11.59 -7.17 -5.89
C ALA A 82 11.30 -8.07 -7.09
N VAL A 83 10.10 -7.97 -7.68
CA VAL A 83 9.74 -8.71 -8.90
C VAL A 83 10.69 -8.37 -10.04
N LEU A 84 10.98 -7.08 -10.26
CA LEU A 84 11.95 -6.65 -11.29
C LEU A 84 13.34 -7.24 -11.05
N LEU A 85 13.88 -7.09 -9.83
CA LEU A 85 15.23 -7.60 -9.52
C LEU A 85 15.28 -9.13 -9.58
N GLY A 86 14.23 -9.82 -9.14
CA GLY A 86 14.11 -11.27 -9.26
C GLY A 86 14.20 -11.74 -10.72
N GLU A 87 13.51 -11.03 -11.64
CA GLU A 87 13.61 -11.29 -13.08
C GLU A 87 15.02 -11.01 -13.61
N LEU A 88 15.60 -9.84 -13.29
CA LEU A 88 16.90 -9.43 -13.82
C LEU A 88 18.08 -10.26 -13.30
N LEU A 89 18.00 -10.73 -12.04
CA LEU A 89 19.07 -11.44 -11.34
C LEU A 89 18.82 -12.96 -11.25
N ASN A 90 17.66 -13.43 -11.73
CA ASN A 90 17.21 -14.82 -11.60
C ASN A 90 17.19 -15.32 -10.14
N LEU A 91 16.60 -14.53 -9.25
CA LEU A 91 16.50 -14.82 -7.81
C LEU A 91 15.04 -15.08 -7.41
N THR A 92 14.84 -15.94 -6.43
CA THR A 92 13.52 -16.25 -5.83
C THR A 92 13.30 -15.58 -4.47
N GLU A 93 14.30 -14.90 -3.96
CA GLU A 93 14.23 -14.08 -2.75
C GLU A 93 15.07 -12.82 -2.95
N ILE A 94 14.49 -11.68 -2.60
CA ILE A 94 15.14 -10.36 -2.61
C ILE A 94 15.17 -9.84 -1.18
N ARG A 95 16.32 -9.37 -0.73
CA ARG A 95 16.51 -8.79 0.60
C ARG A 95 16.91 -7.33 0.45
N PHE A 96 15.98 -6.42 0.75
CA PHE A 96 16.23 -4.99 0.68
C PHE A 96 16.67 -4.41 2.01
N GLU A 97 17.68 -3.55 1.95
CA GLU A 97 17.99 -2.59 3.00
C GLU A 97 17.17 -1.32 2.77
N LEU A 98 16.08 -1.17 3.53
CA LEU A 98 15.24 0.01 3.52
C LEU A 98 15.52 0.89 4.75
N LYS A 99 15.08 2.14 4.71
CA LYS A 99 15.16 3.03 5.88
C LYS A 99 14.40 2.48 7.11
N ALA A 100 13.34 1.73 6.87
CA ALA A 100 12.57 1.02 7.91
C ALA A 100 13.23 -0.28 8.41
N GLY A 101 14.34 -0.72 7.79
CA GLY A 101 15.04 -1.95 8.13
C GLY A 101 15.08 -2.98 7.01
N LEU A 102 15.63 -4.15 7.33
CA LEU A 102 15.75 -5.25 6.39
C LEU A 102 14.37 -5.82 6.02
N THR A 103 14.09 -5.86 4.73
CA THR A 103 12.80 -6.30 4.21
C THR A 103 12.98 -7.41 3.18
N PRO A 104 12.77 -8.68 3.56
CA PRO A 104 12.79 -9.79 2.64
C PRO A 104 11.48 -9.87 1.85
N VAL A 105 11.61 -10.19 0.56
CA VAL A 105 10.50 -10.46 -0.36
C VAL A 105 10.73 -11.82 -0.99
N LYS A 106 9.82 -12.75 -0.80
CA LYS A 106 9.81 -14.05 -1.47
C LYS A 106 9.08 -13.93 -2.79
N LEU A 107 9.67 -14.48 -3.84
CA LEU A 107 9.14 -14.45 -5.19
C LEU A 107 8.65 -15.83 -5.60
N SER A 108 7.59 -15.85 -6.37
CA SER A 108 7.00 -17.02 -6.97
C SER A 108 6.93 -16.85 -8.50
N PRO A 109 6.67 -17.90 -9.28
CA PRO A 109 6.51 -17.80 -10.72
C PRO A 109 5.50 -16.71 -11.15
N HIS A 110 5.62 -16.28 -12.40
CA HIS A 110 4.70 -15.33 -13.05
C HIS A 110 4.64 -13.93 -12.41
N GLY A 111 5.76 -13.44 -11.88
CA GLY A 111 5.85 -12.09 -11.32
C GLY A 111 5.09 -11.93 -10.00
N ALA A 112 4.83 -13.01 -9.30
CA ALA A 112 4.21 -12.96 -7.98
C ALA A 112 5.27 -12.84 -6.88
N GLY A 113 4.92 -12.15 -5.80
CA GLY A 113 5.77 -12.00 -4.63
C GLY A 113 4.96 -11.71 -3.37
N ILE A 114 5.60 -11.90 -2.24
CA ILE A 114 5.04 -11.62 -0.93
C ILE A 114 6.11 -11.05 0.00
N PHE A 115 5.82 -9.95 0.66
CA PHE A 115 6.69 -9.37 1.70
C PHE A 115 6.03 -9.44 3.07
N THR A 116 6.84 -9.52 4.11
CA THR A 116 6.37 -9.39 5.50
C THR A 116 6.39 -7.92 5.89
N ALA A 117 5.29 -7.44 6.46
CA ALA A 117 5.22 -6.09 7.00
C ALA A 117 6.27 -5.92 8.12
N PRO A 118 7.09 -4.86 8.09
CA PRO A 118 8.18 -4.69 9.07
C PRO A 118 7.68 -4.45 10.49
N VAL A 119 6.44 -4.00 10.64
CA VAL A 119 5.80 -3.75 11.94
C VAL A 119 4.47 -4.48 11.95
N VAL A 120 4.22 -5.27 13.01
CA VAL A 120 2.91 -5.89 13.25
C VAL A 120 1.89 -4.78 13.53
N PRO A 121 0.79 -4.70 12.77
CA PRO A 121 -0.18 -3.61 12.91
C PRO A 121 -0.96 -3.67 14.22
N PHE A 122 -1.36 -2.48 14.69
CA PHE A 122 -2.12 -2.31 15.93
C PHE A 122 -3.11 -1.14 15.83
N HIS A 123 -4.11 -1.17 16.71
CA HIS A 123 -5.04 -0.05 16.91
C HIS A 123 -4.38 1.07 17.70
N VAL A 124 -4.54 2.31 17.22
CA VAL A 124 -4.10 3.51 17.93
C VAL A 124 -5.27 4.03 18.76
N ASP A 125 -5.02 4.27 20.05
CA ASP A 125 -6.02 4.86 20.95
C ASP A 125 -6.04 6.38 20.79
N VAL A 126 -6.92 6.86 19.90
CA VAL A 126 -7.13 8.28 19.61
C VAL A 126 -8.63 8.58 19.56
N LYS A 127 -9.00 9.83 19.81
CA LYS A 127 -10.38 10.27 19.61
C LYS A 127 -10.70 10.26 18.12
N LEU A 128 -11.48 9.27 17.69
CA LEU A 128 -11.90 9.16 16.29
C LEU A 128 -12.96 10.21 15.94
N PRO A 129 -13.03 10.63 14.66
CA PRO A 129 -14.16 11.38 14.11
C PRO A 129 -15.47 10.62 14.33
N ASN A 130 -16.58 11.35 14.45
CA ASN A 130 -17.90 10.73 14.51
C ASN A 130 -18.36 10.24 13.13
N ILE A 131 -19.42 9.46 13.10
CA ILE A 131 -19.96 8.86 11.86
C ILE A 131 -20.51 9.94 10.93
N GLU A 132 -21.16 10.97 11.45
CA GLU A 132 -21.78 12.06 10.68
C GLU A 132 -20.73 12.89 9.93
N ASP A 133 -19.65 13.26 10.60
CA ASP A 133 -18.54 14.02 9.98
C ASP A 133 -17.78 13.15 8.96
N THR A 134 -17.58 11.87 9.28
CA THR A 134 -16.97 10.90 8.36
C THR A 134 -17.81 10.72 7.10
N ALA A 135 -19.12 10.54 7.23
CA ALA A 135 -20.04 10.40 6.11
C ALA A 135 -20.02 11.65 5.22
N ARG A 136 -20.10 12.84 5.84
CA ARG A 136 -20.07 14.12 5.13
C ARG A 136 -18.79 14.33 4.33
N ALA A 137 -17.64 14.00 4.93
CA ALA A 137 -16.33 14.16 4.29
C ALA A 137 -16.10 13.20 3.12
N LEU A 138 -16.80 12.06 3.12
CA LEU A 138 -16.64 10.98 2.13
C LEU A 138 -17.82 10.86 1.16
N ASN A 139 -18.76 11.81 1.15
CA ASN A 139 -19.95 11.77 0.31
C ASN A 139 -20.81 10.51 0.54
N LEU A 140 -20.94 10.11 1.79
CA LEU A 140 -21.72 8.97 2.25
C LEU A 140 -22.86 9.42 3.15
N GLU A 141 -23.83 8.53 3.37
CA GLU A 141 -24.82 8.67 4.44
C GLU A 141 -24.26 8.05 5.74
N PRO A 142 -24.64 8.53 6.93
CA PRO A 142 -24.23 7.91 8.19
C PRO A 142 -24.56 6.41 8.27
N SER A 143 -25.67 6.00 7.67
CA SER A 143 -26.09 4.59 7.59
C SER A 143 -25.26 3.71 6.66
N ASP A 144 -24.40 4.31 5.83
CA ASP A 144 -23.46 3.60 4.96
C ASP A 144 -22.18 3.17 5.70
N ILE A 145 -21.92 3.71 6.92
CA ILE A 145 -20.70 3.46 7.67
C ILE A 145 -20.92 2.35 8.70
N GLY A 146 -20.00 1.38 8.69
CA GLY A 146 -20.04 0.21 9.56
C GLY A 146 -20.83 -0.95 8.98
N PHE A 147 -20.34 -2.15 9.24
CA PHE A 147 -21.04 -3.42 8.96
C PHE A 147 -20.55 -4.49 9.94
N ASP A 148 -21.41 -5.44 10.29
CA ASP A 148 -21.16 -6.48 11.29
C ASP A 148 -20.52 -5.86 12.57
N ASN A 149 -19.34 -6.32 12.97
CA ASN A 149 -18.55 -5.77 14.08
C ASN A 149 -17.45 -4.78 13.59
N HIS A 150 -17.44 -4.41 12.31
CA HIS A 150 -16.47 -3.47 11.77
C HIS A 150 -16.91 -2.04 12.04
N THR A 151 -16.06 -1.28 12.72
CA THR A 151 -16.28 0.12 13.11
C THR A 151 -15.11 0.99 12.66
N LEU A 152 -15.28 2.32 12.72
CA LEU A 152 -14.19 3.26 12.49
C LEU A 152 -12.98 2.90 13.37
N ALA A 153 -11.80 3.01 12.81
CA ALA A 153 -10.56 2.71 13.52
C ALA A 153 -9.39 3.57 13.02
N MET A 154 -8.44 3.81 13.90
CA MET A 154 -7.11 4.30 13.54
C MET A 154 -6.12 3.16 13.70
N LEU A 155 -5.44 2.77 12.62
CA LEU A 155 -4.45 1.69 12.63
C LEU A 155 -3.08 2.21 12.25
N GLN A 156 -2.05 1.59 12.83
CA GLN A 156 -0.65 1.91 12.61
C GLN A 156 0.19 0.64 12.47
N GLY A 157 1.22 0.72 11.62
CA GLY A 157 2.18 -0.36 11.39
C GLY A 157 3.34 0.13 10.52
N GLY A 158 3.99 1.21 10.95
CA GLY A 158 4.84 2.09 10.16
C GLY A 158 4.02 3.30 9.74
N PRO A 159 3.40 3.36 8.56
CA PRO A 159 2.37 4.37 8.28
C PRO A 159 1.13 4.16 9.17
N SER A 160 0.25 5.16 9.13
CA SER A 160 -1.04 5.15 9.83
C SER A 160 -2.16 5.49 8.85
N PHE A 161 -3.33 4.86 9.03
CA PHE A 161 -4.51 5.12 8.21
C PHE A 161 -5.77 5.16 9.06
N PHE A 162 -6.70 6.04 8.69
CA PHE A 162 -8.04 6.05 9.21
C PHE A 162 -8.90 5.04 8.43
N TYR A 163 -9.42 4.02 9.12
CA TYR A 163 -10.21 2.95 8.52
C TYR A 163 -11.69 3.23 8.61
N VAL A 164 -12.36 3.16 7.46
CA VAL A 164 -13.79 3.39 7.32
C VAL A 164 -14.44 2.17 6.70
N PRO A 165 -15.03 1.27 7.49
CA PRO A 165 -15.84 0.18 6.95
C PRO A 165 -17.09 0.76 6.31
N VAL A 166 -17.39 0.35 5.08
CA VAL A 166 -18.53 0.80 4.29
C VAL A 166 -19.48 -0.37 4.06
N LYS A 167 -20.77 -0.15 4.32
CA LYS A 167 -21.76 -1.21 4.42
C LYS A 167 -22.01 -1.97 3.12
N THR A 168 -21.95 -1.27 1.99
CA THR A 168 -22.24 -1.85 0.69
C THR A 168 -21.23 -1.42 -0.36
N ARG A 169 -21.07 -2.23 -1.39
CA ARG A 169 -20.25 -1.91 -2.55
C ARG A 169 -20.72 -0.61 -3.24
N ALA A 170 -22.02 -0.45 -3.44
CA ALA A 170 -22.56 0.76 -4.05
C ALA A 170 -22.24 2.03 -3.26
N ALA A 171 -22.20 1.94 -1.92
CA ALA A 171 -21.75 3.05 -1.08
C ALA A 171 -20.26 3.30 -1.23
N LEU A 172 -19.43 2.26 -1.29
CA LEU A 172 -17.99 2.39 -1.54
C LEU A 172 -17.72 3.04 -2.92
N GLU A 173 -18.38 2.58 -3.97
CA GLU A 173 -18.23 3.09 -5.34
C GLU A 173 -18.58 4.58 -5.46
N LYS A 174 -19.64 5.05 -4.79
CA LYS A 174 -20.04 6.45 -4.80
C LYS A 174 -19.21 7.35 -3.88
N SER A 175 -18.38 6.77 -2.99
CA SER A 175 -17.57 7.55 -2.06
C SER A 175 -16.64 8.52 -2.78
N GLN A 176 -16.47 9.70 -2.21
CA GLN A 176 -15.65 10.76 -2.78
C GLN A 176 -15.23 11.74 -1.69
N VAL A 177 -13.98 12.17 -1.72
CA VAL A 177 -13.51 13.23 -0.82
C VAL A 177 -14.24 14.55 -1.09
N ARG A 178 -14.74 15.19 -0.02
CA ARG A 178 -15.39 16.49 -0.07
C ARG A 178 -14.66 17.53 0.78
N GLN A 179 -14.14 18.56 0.13
CA GLN A 179 -13.59 19.72 0.82
C GLN A 179 -14.71 20.72 1.19
N PRO A 180 -14.59 21.45 2.31
CA PRO A 180 -13.49 21.42 3.30
C PRO A 180 -13.68 20.35 4.39
N TYR A 181 -14.69 19.49 4.29
CA TYR A 181 -15.02 18.50 5.33
C TYR A 181 -13.89 17.47 5.56
N TRP A 182 -13.14 17.14 4.52
CA TRP A 182 -11.99 16.25 4.62
C TRP A 182 -10.91 16.76 5.58
N GLU A 183 -10.53 18.03 5.45
CA GLU A 183 -9.52 18.62 6.33
C GLU A 183 -10.00 18.65 7.78
N ASN A 184 -11.28 18.98 8.00
CA ASN A 184 -11.88 18.98 9.32
C ASN A 184 -12.01 17.57 9.90
N LEU A 185 -12.19 16.53 9.06
CA LEU A 185 -12.27 15.13 9.47
C LEU A 185 -10.94 14.65 10.08
N LEU A 186 -9.82 14.97 9.44
CA LEU A 186 -8.52 14.47 9.84
C LEU A 186 -7.83 15.33 10.91
N ALA A 187 -8.21 16.60 11.06
CA ALA A 187 -7.63 17.52 12.04
C ALA A 187 -7.60 16.97 13.49
N PRO A 188 -8.68 16.32 14.01
CA PRO A 188 -8.68 15.74 15.35
C PRO A 188 -7.69 14.59 15.53
N LEU A 189 -7.19 13.98 14.46
CA LEU A 189 -6.20 12.90 14.51
C LEU A 189 -4.77 13.42 14.73
N GLY A 190 -4.60 14.74 14.88
CA GLY A 190 -3.34 15.35 15.33
C GLY A 190 -2.15 15.15 14.39
N GLY A 191 -2.40 15.02 13.07
CA GLY A 191 -1.35 14.75 12.08
C GLY A 191 -0.85 13.30 12.09
N SER A 192 -1.54 12.40 12.80
CA SER A 192 -1.20 10.97 12.81
C SER A 192 -1.41 10.29 11.46
N THR A 193 -2.28 10.84 10.63
CA THR A 193 -2.53 10.39 9.25
C THR A 193 -3.13 11.53 8.42
N ASP A 194 -2.89 11.47 7.11
CA ASP A 194 -3.54 12.30 6.08
C ASP A 194 -4.37 11.42 5.11
N ALA A 195 -4.54 10.15 5.44
CA ALA A 195 -5.15 9.14 4.58
C ALA A 195 -6.27 8.36 5.25
N ALA A 196 -7.30 8.01 4.47
CA ALA A 196 -8.35 7.10 4.87
C ALA A 196 -8.42 5.88 3.95
N TYR A 197 -8.61 4.71 4.55
CA TYR A 197 -8.78 3.44 3.86
C TYR A 197 -10.22 2.95 4.06
N LEU A 198 -11.02 3.04 2.99
CA LEU A 198 -12.39 2.59 2.96
C LEU A 198 -12.43 1.14 2.48
N TYR A 199 -13.29 0.31 3.06
CA TYR A 199 -13.42 -1.08 2.62
C TYR A 199 -14.82 -1.62 2.88
N THR A 200 -15.24 -2.58 2.05
CA THR A 200 -16.51 -3.31 2.15
C THR A 200 -16.30 -4.79 1.84
N ARG A 201 -17.26 -5.64 2.23
CA ARG A 201 -17.19 -7.08 1.93
C ARG A 201 -17.38 -7.38 0.45
N GLY A 202 -16.67 -8.42 -0.02
CA GLY A 202 -16.76 -8.93 -1.38
C GLY A 202 -16.05 -8.06 -2.40
N GLY A 203 -16.19 -8.42 -3.66
CA GLY A 203 -15.62 -7.74 -4.82
C GLY A 203 -16.23 -8.28 -6.12
N ASP A 204 -15.56 -8.10 -7.25
CA ASP A 204 -15.98 -8.65 -8.54
C ASP A 204 -15.69 -10.14 -8.64
N ALA A 205 -14.53 -10.56 -8.16
CA ALA A 205 -14.16 -11.97 -8.19
C ALA A 205 -14.77 -12.72 -6.99
N ALA A 206 -15.20 -13.96 -7.20
CA ALA A 206 -15.88 -14.75 -6.18
C ALA A 206 -15.02 -15.02 -4.92
N GLN A 207 -13.70 -15.04 -5.06
CA GLN A 207 -12.76 -15.22 -3.95
C GLN A 207 -12.43 -13.92 -3.21
N THR A 208 -12.87 -12.76 -3.67
CA THR A 208 -12.56 -11.48 -3.05
C THR A 208 -13.26 -11.34 -1.70
N SER A 209 -12.45 -11.18 -0.67
CA SER A 209 -12.94 -10.97 0.71
C SER A 209 -13.42 -9.54 0.93
N PHE A 210 -12.67 -8.57 0.38
CA PHE A 210 -12.96 -7.14 0.54
C PHE A 210 -12.62 -6.35 -0.72
N ARG A 211 -13.43 -5.33 -0.98
CA ARG A 211 -13.13 -4.25 -1.93
C ARG A 211 -12.74 -3.01 -1.15
N ALA A 212 -11.72 -2.29 -1.62
CA ALA A 212 -11.17 -1.13 -0.92
C ALA A 212 -10.94 0.07 -1.83
N ARG A 213 -10.90 1.26 -1.21
CA ARG A 213 -10.43 2.53 -1.79
C ARG A 213 -9.55 3.26 -0.79
N MET A 214 -8.52 3.98 -1.24
CA MET A 214 -7.66 4.76 -0.37
C MET A 214 -7.56 6.20 -0.86
N TYR A 215 -7.79 7.15 0.02
CA TYR A 215 -7.72 8.57 -0.24
C TYR A 215 -6.66 9.23 0.63
N ALA A 216 -5.78 10.04 0.03
CA ALA A 216 -4.76 10.85 0.70
C ALA A 216 -4.52 12.19 -0.03
N PRO A 217 -5.57 13.00 -0.29
CA PRO A 217 -5.45 14.20 -1.11
C PRO A 217 -4.52 15.26 -0.50
N SER A 218 -4.42 15.34 0.82
CA SER A 218 -3.50 16.27 1.51
C SER A 218 -2.03 15.91 1.28
N GLY A 219 -1.73 14.63 1.02
CA GLY A 219 -0.40 14.12 0.64
C GLY A 219 -0.12 14.24 -0.86
N GLY A 220 -1.04 14.81 -1.65
CA GLY A 220 -0.89 14.93 -3.11
C GLY A 220 -1.31 13.68 -3.89
N ILE A 221 -1.94 12.71 -3.23
CA ILE A 221 -2.47 11.48 -3.83
C ILE A 221 -4.00 11.49 -3.64
N PRO A 222 -4.78 12.02 -4.61
CA PRO A 222 -6.23 12.10 -4.47
C PRO A 222 -6.87 10.74 -4.15
N GLU A 223 -6.43 9.69 -4.84
CA GLU A 223 -6.77 8.30 -4.61
C GLU A 223 -5.61 7.41 -5.06
N ASP A 224 -5.33 6.33 -4.33
CA ASP A 224 -4.27 5.39 -4.64
C ASP A 224 -4.85 4.06 -5.14
N PRO A 225 -4.37 3.50 -6.28
CA PRO A 225 -4.98 2.32 -6.88
C PRO A 225 -4.66 1.00 -6.16
N ALA A 226 -3.59 0.93 -5.36
CA ALA A 226 -3.28 -0.26 -4.56
C ALA A 226 -2.32 0.08 -3.41
N THR A 227 -2.83 -0.01 -2.19
CA THR A 227 -2.12 0.41 -0.98
C THR A 227 -1.73 -0.78 -0.12
N GLY A 228 -0.60 -1.40 -0.43
CA GLY A 228 -0.13 -2.60 0.27
C GLY A 228 0.09 -2.38 1.78
N SER A 229 0.55 -1.20 2.19
CA SER A 229 0.71 -0.86 3.61
C SER A 229 -0.63 -0.79 4.35
N ALA A 230 -1.65 -0.15 3.77
CA ALA A 230 -2.99 -0.13 4.36
C ALA A 230 -3.62 -1.54 4.36
N THR A 231 -3.40 -2.33 3.29
CA THR A 231 -3.82 -3.73 3.26
C THR A 231 -3.22 -4.52 4.42
N ALA A 232 -1.93 -4.36 4.71
CA ALA A 232 -1.29 -5.02 5.86
C ALA A 232 -1.95 -4.62 7.19
N LEU A 233 -2.23 -3.34 7.38
CA LEU A 233 -2.81 -2.85 8.63
C LEU A 233 -4.25 -3.35 8.84
N LEU A 234 -4.99 -3.65 7.77
CA LEU A 234 -6.34 -4.21 7.86
C LEU A 234 -6.38 -5.50 8.72
N ALA A 235 -5.28 -6.27 8.78
CA ALA A 235 -5.20 -7.48 9.62
C ALA A 235 -5.55 -7.20 11.10
N ALA A 236 -5.17 -6.03 11.64
CA ALA A 236 -5.52 -5.67 13.01
C ALA A 236 -7.04 -5.41 13.18
N GLN A 237 -7.67 -4.82 12.17
CA GLN A 237 -9.13 -4.63 12.17
C GLN A 237 -9.87 -5.96 12.05
N LEU A 238 -9.39 -6.86 11.18
CA LEU A 238 -9.97 -8.19 11.00
C LEU A 238 -9.85 -9.03 12.27
N LEU A 239 -8.69 -9.00 12.94
CA LEU A 239 -8.52 -9.66 14.22
C LEU A 239 -9.55 -9.19 15.26
N LYS A 240 -9.77 -7.87 15.36
CA LYS A 240 -10.71 -7.30 16.32
C LYS A 240 -12.17 -7.58 15.96
N ALA A 241 -12.55 -7.43 14.69
CA ALA A 241 -13.92 -7.51 14.26
C ALA A 241 -14.41 -8.95 14.04
N GLU A 242 -13.56 -9.82 13.51
CA GLU A 242 -13.93 -11.18 13.09
C GLU A 242 -13.44 -12.27 14.05
N GLN A 243 -12.47 -11.97 14.92
CA GLN A 243 -11.89 -12.88 15.91
C GLN A 243 -11.52 -14.25 15.31
N PRO A 244 -10.75 -14.29 14.21
CA PRO A 244 -10.34 -15.54 13.59
C PRO A 244 -9.54 -16.39 14.59
N LYS A 245 -9.66 -17.73 14.46
CA LYS A 245 -8.92 -18.68 15.32
C LYS A 245 -7.42 -18.59 15.06
N ASP A 246 -6.64 -19.16 15.98
CA ASP A 246 -5.20 -19.31 15.78
C ASP A 246 -4.90 -20.08 14.48
N GLY A 247 -3.86 -19.65 13.77
CA GLY A 247 -3.45 -20.19 12.47
C GLY A 247 -3.11 -19.11 11.46
N THR A 248 -2.82 -19.51 10.24
CA THR A 248 -2.59 -18.61 9.11
C THR A 248 -3.89 -18.36 8.37
N HIS A 249 -4.24 -17.10 8.20
CA HIS A 249 -5.44 -16.65 7.48
C HIS A 249 -5.05 -15.88 6.23
N VAL A 250 -5.82 -16.04 5.16
CA VAL A 250 -5.62 -15.38 3.88
C VAL A 250 -6.90 -14.69 3.44
N TRP A 251 -6.78 -13.41 3.05
CA TRP A 251 -7.86 -12.62 2.46
C TRP A 251 -7.40 -12.05 1.11
N HIS A 252 -8.29 -12.05 0.14
CA HIS A 252 -8.07 -11.41 -1.16
C HIS A 252 -8.80 -10.07 -1.20
N LEU A 253 -8.10 -9.03 -1.64
CA LEU A 253 -8.63 -7.67 -1.73
C LEU A 253 -8.56 -7.17 -3.17
N GLU A 254 -9.57 -6.42 -3.54
CA GLU A 254 -9.61 -5.62 -4.75
C GLU A 254 -9.51 -4.14 -4.39
N GLN A 255 -8.73 -3.34 -5.16
CA GLN A 255 -8.62 -1.89 -5.00
C GLN A 255 -8.41 -1.23 -6.38
N GLY A 256 -8.71 0.07 -6.51
CA GLY A 256 -8.41 0.85 -7.71
C GLY A 256 -9.34 0.63 -8.91
N TYR A 257 -10.39 -0.15 -8.76
CA TYR A 257 -11.33 -0.42 -9.84
C TYR A 257 -12.08 0.85 -10.27
N GLU A 258 -12.47 1.68 -9.31
CA GLU A 258 -13.16 2.95 -9.53
C GLU A 258 -12.27 3.98 -10.23
N MET A 259 -10.94 3.78 -10.17
CA MET A 259 -9.94 4.57 -10.90
C MET A 259 -9.65 4.02 -12.30
N GLY A 260 -10.25 2.87 -12.69
CA GLY A 260 -9.91 2.15 -13.92
C GLY A 260 -8.52 1.48 -13.87
N ARG A 261 -7.96 1.29 -12.66
CA ARG A 261 -6.69 0.62 -12.41
C ARG A 261 -6.86 -0.56 -11.44
N PRO A 262 -7.62 -1.58 -11.84
CA PRO A 262 -7.93 -2.70 -10.97
C PRO A 262 -6.66 -3.40 -10.47
N SER A 263 -6.64 -3.62 -9.15
CA SER A 263 -5.52 -4.18 -8.40
C SER A 263 -6.00 -5.33 -7.53
N ASP A 264 -5.20 -6.39 -7.46
CA ASP A 264 -5.47 -7.60 -6.69
C ASP A 264 -4.38 -7.80 -5.65
N LEU A 265 -4.76 -7.73 -4.37
CA LEU A 265 -3.85 -7.86 -3.24
C LEU A 265 -4.22 -9.10 -2.41
N GLN A 266 -3.20 -9.80 -1.91
CA GLN A 266 -3.36 -10.87 -0.95
C GLN A 266 -2.85 -10.40 0.41
N LEU A 267 -3.68 -10.51 1.44
CA LEU A 267 -3.33 -10.28 2.82
C LEU A 267 -3.21 -11.63 3.52
N GLU A 268 -2.09 -11.88 4.19
CA GLU A 268 -1.92 -13.03 5.07
C GLU A 268 -1.59 -12.58 6.49
N ALA A 269 -2.16 -13.26 7.47
CA ALA A 269 -1.83 -13.02 8.87
C ALA A 269 -1.69 -14.33 9.66
N ASP A 270 -0.62 -14.41 10.44
CA ASP A 270 -0.44 -15.48 11.42
C ASP A 270 -0.97 -15.02 12.78
N ILE A 271 -1.87 -15.80 13.35
CA ILE A 271 -2.50 -15.53 14.65
C ILE A 271 -2.11 -16.64 15.61
N GLU A 272 -1.59 -16.27 16.77
CA GLU A 272 -1.24 -17.17 17.85
C GLU A 272 -1.71 -16.60 19.19
N SER A 273 -2.44 -17.40 19.96
CA SER A 273 -3.02 -17.01 21.25
C SER A 273 -3.87 -15.73 21.13
N GLY A 274 -4.63 -15.62 20.04
CA GLY A 274 -5.50 -14.48 19.75
C GLY A 274 -4.76 -13.17 19.43
N LYS A 275 -3.49 -13.23 19.01
CA LYS A 275 -2.67 -12.06 18.65
C LYS A 275 -2.02 -12.23 17.30
N LEU A 276 -1.90 -11.12 16.55
CA LEU A 276 -1.09 -11.08 15.34
C LEU A 276 0.38 -11.33 15.66
N LYS A 277 1.03 -12.23 14.92
CA LYS A 277 2.46 -12.52 14.99
C LYS A 277 3.20 -12.01 13.78
N ALA A 278 2.65 -12.23 12.60
CA ALA A 278 3.20 -11.74 11.35
C ALA A 278 2.06 -11.36 10.42
N VAL A 279 2.31 -10.36 9.59
CA VAL A 279 1.40 -9.94 8.52
C VAL A 279 2.20 -9.85 7.23
N ARG A 280 1.65 -10.38 6.17
CA ARG A 280 2.26 -10.39 4.84
C ARG A 280 1.31 -9.86 3.81
N VAL A 281 1.86 -9.18 2.80
CA VAL A 281 1.09 -8.72 1.65
C VAL A 281 1.75 -9.24 0.38
N GLY A 282 0.95 -9.86 -0.45
CA GLY A 282 1.35 -10.45 -1.72
C GLY A 282 0.57 -9.90 -2.89
N GLY A 283 1.08 -10.14 -4.08
CA GLY A 283 0.47 -9.79 -5.35
C GLY A 283 1.42 -10.04 -6.50
N GLN A 284 1.03 -9.58 -7.68
CA GLN A 284 1.85 -9.69 -8.89
C GLN A 284 2.33 -8.30 -9.35
N ALA A 285 3.36 -8.27 -10.18
CA ALA A 285 3.79 -7.07 -10.87
C ALA A 285 4.19 -7.39 -12.31
N VAL A 286 3.93 -6.46 -13.22
CA VAL A 286 4.27 -6.59 -14.64
C VAL A 286 5.07 -5.39 -15.10
N ARG A 287 6.15 -5.64 -15.85
CA ARG A 287 6.95 -4.58 -16.44
C ARG A 287 6.23 -3.94 -17.63
N VAL A 288 6.19 -2.62 -17.67
CA VAL A 288 5.49 -1.83 -18.70
C VAL A 288 6.47 -1.19 -19.66
N MET A 289 7.43 -0.40 -19.14
CA MET A 289 8.40 0.34 -19.93
C MET A 289 9.82 0.15 -19.41
N SER A 290 10.80 0.48 -20.25
CA SER A 290 12.19 0.60 -19.86
C SER A 290 12.85 1.71 -20.69
N GLY A 291 13.86 2.36 -20.12
CA GLY A 291 14.60 3.43 -20.78
C GLY A 291 15.82 3.85 -20.03
N GLU A 292 16.36 5.01 -20.42
CA GLU A 292 17.51 5.66 -19.76
C GLU A 292 17.16 7.10 -19.40
N ILE A 293 17.61 7.53 -18.23
CA ILE A 293 17.58 8.93 -17.78
C ILE A 293 18.95 9.52 -18.04
N GLU A 294 19.04 10.66 -18.70
CA GLU A 294 20.26 11.44 -18.88
C GLU A 294 20.33 12.53 -17.79
N LEU A 295 21.44 12.56 -17.04
CA LEU A 295 21.70 13.51 -15.94
C LEU A 295 22.88 14.40 -16.26
#